data_bcd6cd3005e896be17265cc0b62ca831
#
_entry.id   bcd6cd3005e896be17265cc0b62ca831
#
_cell.length_a   1.000
_cell.length_b   1.000
_cell.length_c   1.000
_cell.angle_alpha   90.00
_cell.angle_beta   90.00
_cell.angle_gamma   90.00
#
_symmetry.space_group_name_H-M   'P 1'
#
loop_
_entity.id
_entity.type
_entity.pdbx_description
1 polymer ?
#
loop_
_entity_poly.entity_id
_entity_poly.type
_entity_poly.pdbx_seq_one_letter_code
_entity_poly.pdbx_strand_id
1 'polypeptide(L)' 'MSAYTAVLPSLGDDAGDRAKVSFVYVAVGDSVQENDDLIEMVTDKATFNVPAPKAGKIVKLLVQEDDEVKVGAPICEMEI' A
#
# COMPACT_ATOMS: atom_id res chain seq x y z
N MET A 1 -1.09 -20.81 -7.22
CA MET A 1 -0.84 -19.63 -6.36
C MET A 1 0.15 -18.72 -7.06
N SER A 2 -0.15 -17.45 -7.08
CA SER A 2 0.66 -16.48 -7.81
C SER A 2 1.14 -15.39 -6.88
N ALA A 3 2.37 -14.95 -7.08
CA ALA A 3 2.88 -13.78 -6.40
C ALA A 3 2.33 -12.52 -7.09
N TYR A 4 1.95 -11.56 -6.31
CA TYR A 4 1.44 -10.28 -6.80
C TYR A 4 2.09 -9.16 -5.99
N THR A 5 2.68 -8.19 -6.69
CA THR A 5 3.29 -7.04 -6.03
C THR A 5 2.31 -5.87 -6.07
N ALA A 6 1.86 -5.44 -4.91
CA ALA A 6 1.03 -4.24 -4.80
C ALA A 6 1.94 -3.02 -4.85
N VAL A 7 1.57 -2.04 -5.66
CA VAL A 7 2.34 -0.79 -5.80
C VAL A 7 1.50 0.39 -5.39
N LEU A 8 2.15 1.51 -5.07
CA LEU A 8 1.45 2.74 -4.74
C LEU A 8 0.76 3.27 -6.00
N PRO A 9 -0.58 3.39 -6.00
CA PRO A 9 -1.30 3.89 -7.17
C PRO A 9 -1.11 5.39 -7.32
N SER A 10 -1.54 5.91 -8.47
CA SER A 10 -1.54 7.34 -8.71
C SER A 10 -2.32 8.06 -7.63
N LEU A 11 -1.80 9.19 -7.14
CA LEU A 11 -2.40 9.98 -6.09
C LEU A 11 -3.29 11.10 -6.63
N GLY A 12 -3.44 11.17 -7.96
CA GLY A 12 -4.15 12.24 -8.62
C GLY A 12 -3.21 13.38 -9.02
N ASP A 13 -3.71 14.27 -9.86
CA ASP A 13 -2.88 15.31 -10.48
C ASP A 13 -2.32 16.31 -9.47
N ASP A 14 -3.03 16.56 -8.38
CA ASP A 14 -2.67 17.61 -7.42
C ASP A 14 -1.89 17.07 -6.21
N ALA A 15 -1.71 15.77 -6.10
CA ALA A 15 -1.12 15.17 -4.89
C ALA A 15 0.37 14.88 -5.03
N GLY A 16 0.96 15.16 -6.19
CA GLY A 16 2.36 14.87 -6.44
C GLY A 16 2.61 13.39 -6.69
N ASP A 17 3.86 12.98 -6.58
CA ASP A 17 4.29 11.62 -6.90
C ASP A 17 4.80 10.85 -5.68
N ARG A 18 4.65 11.38 -4.48
CA ARG A 18 5.13 10.77 -3.23
C ARG A 18 4.16 10.96 -2.10
N ALA A 19 4.20 10.02 -1.17
CA ALA A 19 3.46 10.13 0.07
C ALA A 19 4.26 9.46 1.17
N LYS A 20 3.95 9.79 2.41
CA LYS A 20 4.59 9.20 3.58
C LYS A 20 3.65 8.18 4.19
N VAL A 21 4.17 7.02 4.58
CA VAL A 21 3.38 6.01 5.27
C VAL A 21 3.12 6.51 6.70
N SER A 22 1.84 6.73 7.03
CA SER A 22 1.46 7.14 8.37
C SER A 22 1.05 5.96 9.23
N PHE A 23 0.50 4.90 8.63
CA PHE A 23 0.09 3.71 9.37
C PHE A 23 0.04 2.49 8.44
N VAL A 24 0.38 1.32 8.99
CA VAL A 24 0.28 0.06 8.28
C VAL A 24 -0.79 -0.79 8.96
N TYR A 25 -1.85 -1.13 8.23
CA TYR A 25 -2.99 -1.85 8.79
C TYR A 25 -2.79 -3.37 8.81
N VAL A 26 -1.82 -3.88 8.05
CA VAL A 26 -1.64 -5.31 7.86
C VAL A 26 -0.25 -5.75 8.29
N ALA A 27 -0.11 -7.05 8.52
CA ALA A 27 1.17 -7.67 8.83
C ALA A 27 1.40 -8.86 7.91
N VAL A 28 2.65 -9.29 7.81
CA VAL A 28 2.99 -10.50 7.08
C VAL A 28 2.20 -11.67 7.66
N GLY A 29 1.54 -12.43 6.81
CA GLY A 29 0.68 -13.53 7.21
C GLY A 29 -0.81 -13.21 7.23
N ASP A 30 -1.17 -11.93 7.18
CA ASP A 30 -2.58 -11.53 7.16
C ASP A 30 -3.22 -11.86 5.83
N SER A 31 -4.49 -12.28 5.89
CA SER A 31 -5.33 -12.44 4.71
C SER A 31 -6.18 -11.19 4.54
N VAL A 32 -6.28 -10.69 3.33
CA VAL A 32 -7.06 -9.49 3.01
C VAL A 32 -8.03 -9.78 1.88
N GLN A 33 -9.10 -8.99 1.85
CA GLN A 33 -10.06 -8.99 0.75
C GLN A 33 -9.71 -7.86 -0.20
N GLU A 34 -10.20 -7.93 -1.43
CA GLU A 34 -10.08 -6.83 -2.36
C GLU A 34 -10.69 -5.57 -1.74
N ASN A 35 -9.98 -4.45 -1.87
CA ASN A 35 -10.36 -3.13 -1.33
C ASN A 35 -10.20 -2.98 0.19
N ASP A 36 -9.71 -3.99 0.90
CA ASP A 36 -9.32 -3.77 2.30
C ASP A 36 -8.17 -2.77 2.38
N ASP A 37 -8.14 -1.97 3.44
CA ASP A 37 -7.08 -0.99 3.62
C ASP A 37 -5.78 -1.71 3.96
N LEU A 38 -4.72 -1.41 3.20
CA LEU A 38 -3.39 -1.95 3.45
C LEU A 38 -2.55 -1.01 4.28
N ILE A 39 -2.45 0.23 3.85
CA ILE A 39 -1.66 1.25 4.53
C ILE A 39 -2.37 2.59 4.42
N GLU A 40 -2.06 3.47 5.37
CA GLU A 40 -2.49 4.86 5.30
C GLU A 40 -1.31 5.71 4.87
N MET A 41 -1.54 6.56 3.89
CA MET A 41 -0.54 7.46 3.35
C MET A 41 -0.96 8.90 3.59
N VAL A 42 0.01 9.76 3.78
CA VAL A 42 -0.24 11.18 3.99
C VAL A 42 0.63 12.01 3.05
N THR A 43 0.02 13.03 2.48
CA THR A 43 0.72 14.09 1.75
C THR A 43 0.49 15.39 2.49
N ASP A 44 1.12 16.47 2.04
CA ASP A 44 0.89 17.79 2.65
C ASP A 44 -0.53 18.32 2.39
N LYS A 45 -1.33 17.66 1.55
CA LYS A 45 -2.69 18.09 1.22
C LYS A 45 -3.78 17.14 1.69
N ALA A 46 -3.47 15.86 1.92
CA ALA A 46 -4.51 14.87 2.17
C ALA A 46 -3.96 13.62 2.84
N THR A 47 -4.87 12.90 3.47
CA THR A 47 -4.61 11.55 4.00
C THR A 47 -5.52 10.59 3.24
N PHE A 48 -5.00 9.43 2.87
CA PHE A 48 -5.79 8.44 2.15
C PHE A 48 -5.28 7.04 2.46
N ASN A 49 -6.13 6.04 2.21
CA ASN A 49 -5.76 4.64 2.39
C ASN A 49 -5.49 4.00 1.04
N VAL A 50 -4.52 3.10 0.99
CA VAL A 50 -4.23 2.32 -0.20
C VAL A 50 -4.97 0.99 -0.07
N PRO A 51 -5.91 0.70 -0.99
CA PRO A 51 -6.69 -0.54 -0.90
C PRO A 51 -5.91 -1.72 -1.46
N ALA A 52 -6.28 -2.91 -0.98
CA ALA A 52 -5.75 -4.14 -1.56
C ALA A 52 -6.25 -4.28 -2.99
N PRO A 53 -5.36 -4.51 -3.95
CA PRO A 53 -5.78 -4.66 -5.35
C PRO A 53 -6.49 -5.99 -5.61
N LYS A 54 -6.25 -6.98 -4.77
CA LYS A 54 -6.85 -8.31 -4.88
C LYS A 54 -6.95 -8.95 -3.51
N ALA A 55 -7.85 -9.91 -3.37
CA ALA A 55 -7.88 -10.75 -2.19
C ALA A 55 -6.64 -11.65 -2.18
N GLY A 56 -6.04 -11.85 -1.03
CA GLY A 56 -4.86 -12.70 -0.91
C GLY A 56 -4.22 -12.61 0.45
N LYS A 57 -3.03 -13.18 0.55
CA LYS A 57 -2.26 -13.20 1.79
C LYS A 57 -1.03 -12.32 1.65
N ILE A 58 -0.77 -11.52 2.67
CA ILE A 58 0.44 -10.67 2.70
C ILE A 58 1.63 -11.55 3.03
N VAL A 59 2.58 -11.66 2.11
CA VAL A 59 3.77 -12.48 2.31
C VAL A 59 5.01 -11.66 2.60
N LYS A 60 4.99 -10.36 2.24
CA LYS A 60 6.11 -9.47 2.52
C LYS A 60 5.64 -8.04 2.56
N LEU A 61 6.10 -7.27 3.53
CA LEU A 61 5.90 -5.81 3.58
C LEU A 61 7.19 -5.14 3.14
N LEU A 62 7.06 -4.20 2.22
CA LEU A 62 8.21 -3.50 1.64
C LEU A 62 8.32 -2.07 2.15
N VAL A 63 7.36 -1.63 2.96
CA VAL A 63 7.35 -0.28 3.54
C VAL A 63 7.02 -0.36 5.03
N GLN A 64 7.39 0.69 5.77
CA GLN A 64 7.11 0.83 7.20
C GLN A 64 6.59 2.23 7.47
N GLU A 65 6.08 2.44 8.68
CA GLU A 65 5.67 3.77 9.11
C GLU A 65 6.83 4.74 8.95
N ASP A 66 6.50 5.94 8.51
CA ASP A 66 7.41 7.05 8.25
C ASP A 66 8.23 6.94 6.96
N ASP A 67 8.10 5.86 6.21
CA ASP A 67 8.76 5.74 4.90
C ASP A 67 8.11 6.69 3.90
N GLU A 68 8.93 7.31 3.06
CA GLU A 68 8.46 8.06 1.91
C GLU A 68 8.44 7.13 0.70
N VAL A 69 7.30 7.07 0.02
CA VAL A 69 7.09 6.13 -1.08
C VAL A 69 6.66 6.89 -2.32
N LYS A 70 7.23 6.54 -3.45
CA LYS A 70 6.85 7.11 -4.75
C LYS A 70 5.71 6.33 -5.37
N VAL A 71 4.90 7.00 -6.18
CA VAL A 71 3.90 6.35 -7.03
C VAL A 71 4.60 5.31 -7.91
N GLY A 72 4.04 4.11 -7.94
CA GLY A 72 4.60 2.99 -8.69
C GLY A 72 5.58 2.14 -7.90
N ALA A 73 6.02 2.60 -6.73
CA ALA A 73 6.94 1.81 -5.90
C ALA A 73 6.19 0.65 -5.23
N PRO A 74 6.86 -0.49 -5.07
CA PRO A 74 6.20 -1.64 -4.41
C PRO A 74 5.98 -1.37 -2.93
N ILE A 75 4.80 -1.74 -2.42
CA ILE A 75 4.46 -1.58 -1.01
C ILE A 75 4.37 -2.91 -0.29
N CYS A 76 3.93 -3.95 -0.96
CA CYS A 76 3.92 -5.30 -0.37
C CYS A 76 3.85 -6.35 -1.46
N GLU A 77 4.19 -7.59 -1.09
CA GLU A 77 3.99 -8.74 -1.95
C GLU A 77 2.90 -9.60 -1.34
N MET A 78 2.03 -10.12 -2.20
CA MET A 78 0.88 -10.91 -1.84
C MET A 78 0.91 -12.24 -2.58
N GLU A 79 0.28 -13.23 -1.97
CA GLU A 79 0.00 -14.51 -2.62
C GLU A 79 -1.49 -14.58 -2.90
N ILE A 80 -1.85 -14.73 -4.15
CA ILE A 80 -3.23 -14.72 -4.61
C ILE A 80 -3.63 -16.04 -5.28
#